data_4fe9a05892dee70d87f09421657a0fc0
#
_entry.id   4fe9a05892dee70d87f09421657a0fc0
#
_cell.length_a   1.000
_cell.length_b   1.000
_cell.length_c   1.000
_cell.angle_alpha   90.00
_cell.angle_beta   90.00
_cell.angle_gamma   90.00
#
_symmetry.space_group_name_H-M   'P 1'
#
loop_
_entity.id
_entity.type
_entity.pdbx_description
1 polymer ?
#
loop_
_entity_poly.entity_id
_entity_poly.type
_entity_poly.pdbx_seq_one_letter_code
_entity_poly.pdbx_strand_id
1 'polypeptide(L)'
;MIARAIAVNPEIILMDEPCSALDPIATAKVEELIDELKANYCIVIVTHSMAQAARVSQQTAFFHLGKLIETGPTESIFTNPKNSRTQDYITGRFG
;
A
#
# COMPACT_ATOMS: atom_id res chain seq x y z
N MET A 1 -10.30 6.05 -8.62
CA MET A 1 -8.88 6.39 -8.43
C MET A 1 -8.02 6.00 -9.61
N ILE A 2 -7.97 4.72 -9.92
CA ILE A 2 -7.22 4.25 -11.08
C ILE A 2 -7.79 4.85 -12.37
N ALA A 3 -9.11 4.89 -12.51
CA ALA A 3 -9.73 5.47 -13.68
C ALA A 3 -9.38 6.95 -13.86
N ARG A 4 -9.27 7.69 -12.77
CA ARG A 4 -8.87 9.08 -12.83
C ARG A 4 -7.41 9.22 -13.26
N ALA A 5 -6.54 8.35 -12.76
CA ALA A 5 -5.15 8.35 -13.15
C ALA A 5 -5.00 8.10 -14.64
N ILE A 6 -5.79 7.17 -15.18
CA ILE A 6 -5.80 6.87 -16.61
C ILE A 6 -6.28 8.07 -17.41
N ALA A 7 -7.29 8.79 -16.91
CA ALA A 7 -7.85 9.94 -17.61
C ALA A 7 -6.84 11.07 -17.82
N VAL A 8 -5.86 11.22 -16.93
CA VAL A 8 -4.80 12.23 -17.06
C VAL A 8 -3.53 11.64 -17.67
N ASN A 9 -3.65 10.44 -18.24
CA ASN A 9 -2.60 9.76 -19.00
C ASN A 9 -1.34 9.39 -18.20
N PRO A 10 -1.40 9.01 -16.93
CA PRO A 10 -0.26 8.39 -16.29
C PRO A 10 -0.18 6.93 -16.68
N GLU A 11 1.00 6.38 -16.69
CA GLU A 11 1.17 4.94 -16.75
C GLU A 11 0.96 4.35 -15.37
N ILE A 12 0.51 3.11 -15.32
CA ILE A 12 0.30 2.38 -14.08
C ILE A 12 1.45 1.39 -13.91
N ILE A 13 2.08 1.43 -12.75
CA ILE A 13 3.16 0.48 -12.40
C ILE A 13 2.63 -0.40 -11.27
N LEU A 14 2.63 -1.70 -11.49
CA LEU A 14 2.24 -2.67 -10.48
C LEU A 14 3.48 -3.31 -9.89
N MET A 15 3.62 -3.28 -8.58
CA MET A 15 4.72 -3.90 -7.84
C MET A 15 4.15 -4.91 -6.87
N ASP A 16 4.63 -6.15 -6.93
CA ASP A 16 4.20 -7.22 -6.05
C ASP A 16 5.34 -7.56 -5.11
N GLU A 17 5.15 -7.28 -3.81
CA GLU A 17 6.14 -7.51 -2.77
C GLU A 17 7.53 -6.96 -3.14
N PRO A 18 7.64 -5.65 -3.47
CA PRO A 18 8.87 -5.14 -4.08
C PRO A 18 10.10 -5.21 -3.19
N CYS A 19 9.93 -5.33 -1.89
CA CYS A 19 11.05 -5.33 -0.94
C CYS A 19 11.14 -6.60 -0.10
N SER A 20 10.43 -7.67 -0.47
CA SER A 20 10.31 -8.85 0.38
C SER A 20 11.62 -9.58 0.65
N ALA A 21 12.59 -9.49 -0.27
CA ALA A 21 13.88 -10.17 -0.14
C ALA A 21 15.04 -9.20 0.09
N LEU A 22 14.75 -7.94 0.39
CA LEU A 22 15.76 -6.90 0.52
C LEU A 22 16.06 -6.58 1.97
N ASP A 23 17.33 -6.19 2.23
CA ASP A 23 17.73 -5.67 3.53
C ASP A 23 17.18 -4.23 3.72
N PRO A 24 17.31 -3.65 4.92
CA PRO A 24 16.75 -2.32 5.18
C PRO A 24 17.34 -1.22 4.30
N ILE A 25 18.62 -1.31 3.92
CA ILE A 25 19.26 -0.29 3.08
C ILE A 25 18.71 -0.34 1.66
N ALA A 26 18.62 -1.55 1.09
CA ALA A 26 18.06 -1.72 -0.24
C ALA A 26 16.57 -1.38 -0.28
N THR A 27 15.84 -1.73 0.77
CA THR A 27 14.42 -1.37 0.90
C THR A 27 14.24 0.15 0.89
N ALA A 28 15.07 0.88 1.62
CA ALA A 28 14.99 2.34 1.63
C ALA A 28 15.21 2.94 0.25
N LYS A 29 16.15 2.39 -0.52
CA LYS A 29 16.39 2.85 -1.88
C LYS A 29 15.23 2.60 -2.82
N VAL A 30 14.57 1.45 -2.69
CA VAL A 30 13.37 1.13 -3.49
C VAL A 30 12.24 2.08 -3.11
N GLU A 31 12.05 2.36 -1.83
CA GLU A 31 11.01 3.27 -1.37
C GLU A 31 11.27 4.71 -1.84
N GLU A 32 12.53 5.14 -1.90
CA GLU A 32 12.88 6.43 -2.50
C GLU A 32 12.52 6.48 -3.98
N LEU A 33 12.79 5.40 -4.71
CA LEU A 33 12.44 5.31 -6.12
C LEU A 33 10.93 5.38 -6.32
N ILE A 34 10.16 4.69 -5.49
CA ILE A 34 8.70 4.76 -5.52
C ILE A 34 8.23 6.19 -5.30
N ASP A 35 8.82 6.88 -4.34
CA ASP A 35 8.47 8.25 -4.04
C ASP A 35 8.74 9.19 -5.23
N GLU A 36 9.82 8.96 -5.95
CA GLU A 36 10.11 9.72 -7.17
C GLU A 36 9.14 9.39 -8.30
N LEU A 37 8.85 8.11 -8.50
CA LEU A 37 8.00 7.66 -9.60
C LEU A 37 6.56 8.08 -9.44
N LYS A 38 6.05 8.21 -8.22
CA LYS A 38 4.65 8.57 -8.00
C LYS A 38 4.27 9.94 -8.54
N ALA A 39 5.25 10.81 -8.79
CA ALA A 39 4.98 12.12 -9.37
C ALA A 39 4.47 12.02 -10.81
N ASN A 40 4.84 10.97 -11.55
CA ASN A 40 4.49 10.80 -12.95
C ASN A 40 3.71 9.52 -13.24
N TYR A 41 3.62 8.61 -12.28
CA TYR A 41 3.00 7.30 -12.46
C TYR A 41 2.01 7.01 -11.34
N CYS A 42 1.01 6.19 -11.66
CA CYS A 42 0.15 5.61 -10.65
C CYS A 42 0.80 4.29 -10.19
N ILE A 43 1.22 4.23 -8.93
CA ILE A 43 1.91 3.05 -8.39
C ILE A 43 0.91 2.23 -7.58
N VAL A 44 0.79 0.94 -7.91
CA VAL A 44 -0.02 -0.01 -7.16
C VAL A 44 0.94 -1.03 -6.55
N ILE A 45 0.93 -1.15 -5.23
CA ILE A 45 1.81 -2.07 -4.52
C ILE A 45 0.97 -3.11 -3.80
N VAL A 46 1.30 -4.37 -4.01
CA VAL A 46 0.73 -5.49 -3.25
C VAL A 46 1.79 -5.94 -2.26
N THR A 47 1.47 -5.89 -0.98
CA THR A 47 2.43 -6.25 0.06
C THR A 47 1.73 -6.79 1.30
N HIS A 48 2.42 -7.68 2.01
CA HIS A 48 2.02 -8.13 3.35
C HIS A 48 2.70 -7.31 4.45
N SER A 49 3.58 -6.38 4.08
CA SER A 49 4.27 -5.53 5.05
C SER A 49 3.39 -4.32 5.39
N MET A 50 2.82 -4.34 6.58
CA MET A 50 2.03 -3.22 7.08
C MET A 50 2.89 -1.97 7.21
N ALA A 51 4.13 -2.12 7.66
CA ALA A 51 5.05 -1.00 7.82
C ALA A 51 5.35 -0.33 6.47
N GLN A 52 5.57 -1.11 5.42
CA GLN A 52 5.82 -0.56 4.09
C GLN A 52 4.57 0.16 3.55
N ALA A 53 3.41 -0.46 3.67
CA ALA A 53 2.17 0.18 3.23
C ALA A 53 1.96 1.52 3.93
N ALA A 54 2.20 1.56 5.23
CA ALA A 54 2.04 2.79 6.01
C ALA A 54 3.01 3.89 5.57
N ARG A 55 4.25 3.51 5.20
CA ARG A 55 5.28 4.49 4.84
C ARG A 55 5.08 5.07 3.44
N VAL A 56 4.72 4.25 2.48
CA VAL A 56 4.86 4.64 1.07
C VAL A 56 3.54 4.97 0.38
N SER A 57 2.39 4.57 0.92
CA SER A 57 1.13 4.73 0.22
C SER A 57 0.30 5.90 0.74
N GLN A 58 -0.51 6.48 -0.15
CA GLN A 58 -1.48 7.51 0.18
C GLN A 58 -2.88 6.91 0.35
N GLN A 59 -3.13 5.78 -0.31
CA GLN A 59 -4.38 5.03 -0.21
C GLN A 59 -4.06 3.59 0.06
N THR A 60 -4.83 2.94 0.91
CA THR A 60 -4.62 1.55 1.27
C THR A 60 -5.93 0.78 1.14
N ALA A 61 -5.85 -0.41 0.57
CA ALA A 61 -6.96 -1.36 0.52
C ALA A 61 -6.53 -2.62 1.25
N PHE A 62 -7.30 -3.02 2.24
CA PHE A 62 -7.03 -4.22 3.02
C PHE A 62 -7.91 -5.37 2.51
N PHE A 63 -7.26 -6.45 2.12
CA PHE A 63 -7.93 -7.67 1.65
C PHE A 63 -7.70 -8.81 2.63
N HIS A 64 -8.71 -9.64 2.79
CA HIS A 64 -8.61 -10.84 3.61
C HIS A 64 -9.39 -11.97 2.92
N LEU A 65 -8.72 -13.09 2.70
CA LEU A 65 -9.32 -14.26 2.03
C LEU A 65 -9.99 -13.90 0.69
N GLY A 66 -9.33 -13.06 -0.09
CA GLY A 66 -9.81 -12.66 -1.41
C GLY A 66 -10.93 -11.62 -1.41
N LYS A 67 -11.28 -11.09 -0.25
CA LYS A 67 -12.35 -10.09 -0.13
C LYS A 67 -11.79 -8.75 0.31
N LEU A 68 -12.28 -7.68 -0.30
CA LEU A 68 -11.96 -6.33 0.14
C LEU A 68 -12.68 -6.06 1.46
N ILE A 69 -11.92 -5.81 2.51
CA ILE A 69 -12.45 -5.56 3.85
C ILE A 69 -12.65 -4.07 4.06
N GLU A 70 -11.63 -3.28 3.73
CA GLU A 70 -11.68 -1.85 3.95
C GLU A 70 -10.72 -1.15 3.00
N THR A 71 -11.09 0.06 2.55
CA THR A 71 -10.21 0.90 1.74
C THR A 71 -10.40 2.35 2.13
N GLY A 72 -9.35 3.13 1.97
CA GLY A 72 -9.38 4.56 2.29
C GLY A 72 -7.99 5.16 2.36
N PRO A 73 -7.91 6.42 2.83
CA PRO A 73 -6.62 7.04 3.06
C PRO A 73 -5.77 6.21 4.01
N THR A 74 -4.51 6.04 3.67
CA THR A 74 -3.59 5.20 4.46
C THR A 74 -3.56 5.63 5.92
N GLU A 75 -3.49 6.92 6.18
CA GLU A 75 -3.49 7.41 7.56
C GLU A 75 -4.73 6.93 8.34
N SER A 76 -5.91 7.01 7.73
CA SER A 76 -7.15 6.58 8.39
C SER A 76 -7.17 5.08 8.63
N ILE A 77 -6.71 4.30 7.65
CA ILE A 77 -6.69 2.83 7.76
C ILE A 77 -5.79 2.39 8.93
N PHE A 78 -4.64 3.03 9.10
CA PHE A 78 -3.67 2.60 10.11
C PHE A 78 -3.89 3.22 11.49
N THR A 79 -4.59 4.34 11.59
CA THR A 79 -4.81 5.00 12.89
C THR A 79 -6.21 4.82 13.41
N ASN A 80 -7.21 4.70 12.54
CA ASN A 80 -8.62 4.59 12.97
C ASN A 80 -9.41 3.74 11.96
N PRO A 81 -9.09 2.44 11.85
CA PRO A 81 -9.81 1.57 10.94
C PRO A 81 -11.24 1.38 11.41
N LYS A 82 -12.17 1.33 10.46
CA LYS A 82 -13.59 1.17 10.74
C LYS A 82 -14.01 -0.28 10.91
N ASN A 83 -13.22 -1.19 10.33
CA ASN A 83 -13.52 -2.62 10.38
C ASN A 83 -12.64 -3.30 11.43
N SER A 84 -13.25 -4.14 12.28
CA SER A 84 -12.51 -4.82 13.34
C SER A 84 -11.44 -5.78 12.79
N ARG A 85 -11.65 -6.37 11.63
CA ARG A 85 -10.65 -7.24 11.02
C ARG A 85 -9.42 -6.46 10.59
N THR A 86 -9.61 -5.25 10.07
CA THR A 86 -8.49 -4.37 9.73
C THR A 86 -7.70 -4.03 10.99
N GLN A 87 -8.39 -3.69 12.06
CA GLN A 87 -7.76 -3.38 13.34
C GLN A 87 -6.96 -4.57 13.87
N ASP A 88 -7.55 -5.77 13.82
CA ASP A 88 -6.87 -6.98 14.28
C ASP A 88 -5.62 -7.26 13.45
N TYR A 89 -5.70 -7.06 12.14
CA TYR A 89 -4.56 -7.28 11.27
C TYR A 89 -3.42 -6.31 11.57
N ILE A 90 -3.74 -5.02 11.73
CA ILE A 90 -2.74 -3.99 12.03
C ILE A 90 -2.10 -4.22 13.39
N THR A 91 -2.88 -4.65 14.36
CA THR A 91 -2.37 -4.89 15.73
C THR A 91 -1.77 -6.27 15.92
N GLY A 92 -1.83 -7.13 14.90
CA GLY A 92 -1.30 -8.48 14.99
C GLY A 92 -2.12 -9.46 15.81
N ARG A 93 -3.40 -9.18 16.01
CA ARG A 93 -4.28 -10.01 16.83
C ARG A 93 -5.07 -11.05 16.05
N PHE A 94 -4.92 -11.09 14.74
CA PHE A 94 -5.63 -12.06 13.93
C PHE A 94 -4.92 -13.42 13.97
N GLY A 95 -5.66 -14.44 13.83
CA GLY A 95 -5.10 -15.79 13.70
C GLY A 95 -5.06 -16.57 14.95
#